data_7d19ef0a24b5006d28e29c18f89c5163
#
_entry.id   7d19ef0a24b5006d28e29c18f89c5163
#
_cell.length_a   1.000
_cell.length_b   1.000
_cell.length_c   1.000
_cell.angle_alpha   90.00
_cell.angle_beta   90.00
_cell.angle_gamma   90.00
#
_symmetry.space_group_name_H-M   'P 1'
#
loop_
_entity.id
_entity.type
_entity.pdbx_description
1 polymer ?
#
loop_
_entity_poly.entity_id
_entity_poly.type
_entity_poly.pdbx_seq_one_letter_code
_entity_poly.pdbx_strand_id
1 'polypeptide(L)'
;QLALQAELYSVFNSMTDGDNHKFSKGISDAFKNFVDSGKPQTTDSGSIPTGTFTGASTDGSMTSDSSGCESIIQTACEAMVDGSKSNDYIAEKIAEGLQDLTDGTEVNTSVSGTTVPPVPPPPTIPTSGSAKGGIDCDTSPVEAGLKACFSAMVDMTEGGNMYFASELARLTYTCLTSGTVNTDGVGNLEGSKGVGNAS
;
A
#
# COMPACT_ATOMS: atom_id res chain seq x y z
N GLN A 1 3.81 -9.48 -6.48
CA GLN A 1 3.29 -10.54 -5.61
C GLN A 1 4.37 -11.57 -5.24
N LEU A 2 5.07 -12.20 -6.22
CA LEU A 2 6.06 -13.27 -5.95
C LEU A 2 7.23 -12.81 -5.06
N ALA A 3 7.71 -11.58 -5.24
CA ALA A 3 8.78 -11.03 -4.39
C ALA A 3 8.32 -10.89 -2.94
N LEU A 4 7.14 -10.35 -2.71
CA LEU A 4 6.54 -10.24 -1.38
C LEU A 4 6.35 -11.61 -0.73
N GLN A 5 5.85 -12.61 -1.48
CA GLN A 5 5.69 -13.98 -0.98
C GLN A 5 7.04 -14.59 -0.55
N ALA A 6 8.09 -14.40 -1.34
CA ALA A 6 9.42 -14.94 -1.05
C ALA A 6 10.02 -14.29 0.22
N GLU A 7 9.83 -12.99 0.38
CA GLU A 7 10.28 -12.24 1.56
C GLU A 7 9.56 -12.71 2.83
N LEU A 8 8.22 -12.77 2.80
CA LEU A 8 7.40 -13.26 3.91
C LEU A 8 7.76 -14.72 4.28
N TYR A 9 7.93 -15.58 3.27
CA TYR A 9 8.34 -16.98 3.52
C TYR A 9 9.72 -17.06 4.19
N SER A 10 10.66 -16.23 3.79
CA SER A 10 11.98 -16.15 4.41
C SER A 10 11.89 -15.73 5.88
N VAL A 11 11.04 -14.75 6.19
CA VAL A 11 10.77 -14.31 7.57
C VAL A 11 10.24 -15.48 8.39
N PHE A 12 9.14 -16.10 7.96
CA PHE A 12 8.48 -17.17 8.73
C PHE A 12 9.37 -18.41 8.90
N ASN A 13 10.16 -18.74 7.90
CA ASN A 13 11.06 -19.90 7.94
C ASN A 13 12.30 -19.68 8.82
N SER A 14 12.64 -18.42 9.12
CA SER A 14 13.76 -18.06 9.97
C SER A 14 13.38 -17.82 11.42
N MET A 15 12.08 -17.90 11.75
CA MET A 15 11.58 -17.68 13.11
C MET A 15 11.83 -18.91 13.99
N THR A 16 12.12 -18.63 15.25
CA THR A 16 12.12 -19.61 16.34
C THR A 16 10.98 -19.31 17.29
N ASP A 17 10.61 -20.23 18.15
CA ASP A 17 9.52 -20.06 19.09
C ASP A 17 9.65 -18.77 19.93
N GLY A 18 8.57 -17.99 20.00
CA GLY A 18 8.47 -16.78 20.82
C GLY A 18 9.09 -15.52 20.24
N ASP A 19 9.49 -15.50 18.95
CA ASP A 19 10.10 -14.32 18.32
C ASP A 19 9.05 -13.35 17.72
N ASN A 20 8.22 -12.79 18.62
CA ASN A 20 7.13 -11.86 18.23
C ASN A 20 7.64 -10.60 17.51
N HIS A 21 8.79 -10.06 17.97
CA HIS A 21 9.38 -8.89 17.34
C HIS A 21 9.86 -9.19 15.91
N LYS A 22 10.46 -10.35 15.69
CA LYS A 22 10.90 -10.75 14.36
C LYS A 22 9.72 -10.98 13.41
N PHE A 23 8.61 -11.50 13.93
CA PHE A 23 7.37 -11.66 13.18
C PHE A 23 6.79 -10.29 12.75
N SER A 24 6.57 -9.39 13.71
CA SER A 24 5.99 -8.07 13.45
C SER A 24 6.87 -7.25 12.51
N LYS A 25 8.18 -7.17 12.81
CA LYS A 25 9.14 -6.45 11.98
C LYS A 25 9.24 -7.04 10.57
N GLY A 26 9.29 -8.37 10.46
CA GLY A 26 9.42 -9.03 9.17
C GLY A 26 8.21 -8.81 8.26
N ILE A 27 6.99 -8.84 8.79
CA ILE A 27 5.78 -8.53 8.02
C ILE A 27 5.76 -7.05 7.61
N SER A 28 6.01 -6.13 8.54
CA SER A 28 5.94 -4.70 8.26
C SER A 28 7.02 -4.24 7.29
N ASP A 29 8.23 -4.78 7.37
CA ASP A 29 9.30 -4.51 6.40
C ASP A 29 8.93 -5.06 5.00
N ALA A 30 8.38 -6.27 4.92
CA ALA A 30 7.95 -6.86 3.65
C ALA A 30 6.81 -6.05 3.01
N PHE A 31 5.84 -5.58 3.79
CA PHE A 31 4.79 -4.69 3.30
C PHE A 31 5.37 -3.37 2.79
N LYS A 32 6.25 -2.74 3.58
CA LYS A 32 6.93 -1.50 3.20
C LYS A 32 7.70 -1.66 1.89
N ASN A 33 8.55 -2.67 1.78
CA ASN A 33 9.35 -2.93 0.58
C ASN A 33 8.46 -3.13 -0.65
N PHE A 34 7.34 -3.82 -0.47
CA PHE A 34 6.39 -4.04 -1.55
C PHE A 34 5.69 -2.75 -1.97
N VAL A 35 5.19 -1.94 -1.02
CA VAL A 35 4.58 -0.63 -1.29
C VAL A 35 5.57 0.29 -1.98
N ASP A 36 6.77 0.46 -1.44
CA ASP A 36 7.80 1.35 -1.98
C ASP A 36 8.29 0.91 -3.38
N SER A 37 8.12 -0.37 -3.75
CA SER A 37 8.43 -0.87 -5.09
C SER A 37 7.40 -0.51 -6.15
N GLY A 38 6.21 -0.07 -5.75
CA GLY A 38 5.12 0.28 -6.66
C GLY A 38 5.44 1.50 -7.51
N LYS A 39 4.81 1.55 -8.70
CA LYS A 39 4.96 2.62 -9.69
C LYS A 39 3.60 3.26 -9.95
N PRO A 40 3.17 4.20 -9.09
CA PRO A 40 1.87 4.82 -9.24
C PRO A 40 1.79 5.60 -10.56
N GLN A 41 0.64 5.45 -11.22
CA GLN A 41 0.31 6.18 -12.44
C GLN A 41 -1.00 6.92 -12.22
N THR A 42 -1.05 8.21 -12.57
CA THR A 42 -2.24 9.04 -12.39
C THR A 42 -2.65 9.71 -13.70
N THR A 43 -3.94 9.98 -13.80
CA THR A 43 -4.48 10.93 -14.79
C THR A 43 -4.89 12.17 -14.03
N ASP A 44 -4.33 13.31 -14.42
CA ASP A 44 -4.43 14.57 -13.68
C ASP A 44 -5.21 15.59 -14.48
N SER A 45 -6.15 16.29 -13.83
CA SER A 45 -6.92 17.37 -14.44
C SER A 45 -7.34 18.41 -13.42
N GLY A 46 -7.57 19.64 -13.89
CA GLY A 46 -8.07 20.70 -13.01
C GLY A 46 -7.84 22.10 -13.54
N SER A 47 -8.24 23.08 -12.75
CA SER A 47 -7.97 24.48 -13.02
C SER A 47 -6.69 24.89 -12.33
N ILE A 48 -5.70 25.26 -13.11
CA ILE A 48 -4.42 25.79 -12.64
C ILE A 48 -4.34 27.29 -12.95
N PRO A 49 -3.38 28.07 -12.38
CA PRO A 49 -3.29 29.51 -12.60
C PRO A 49 -3.23 29.95 -14.07
N THR A 50 -2.72 29.09 -14.96
CA THR A 50 -2.57 29.37 -16.39
C THR A 50 -3.73 28.88 -17.26
N GLY A 51 -4.73 28.18 -16.70
CA GLY A 51 -5.88 27.67 -17.44
C GLY A 51 -6.37 26.28 -16.98
N THR A 52 -7.04 25.55 -17.88
CA THR A 52 -7.49 24.19 -17.61
C THR A 52 -6.41 23.19 -18.03
N PHE A 53 -5.91 22.41 -17.10
CA PHE A 53 -4.89 21.39 -17.29
C PHE A 53 -5.50 20.01 -17.49
N THR A 54 -4.89 19.20 -18.36
CA THR A 54 -5.13 17.77 -18.49
C THR A 54 -3.79 17.09 -18.79
N GLY A 55 -3.44 16.08 -18.01
CA GLY A 55 -2.18 15.36 -18.15
C GLY A 55 -2.22 13.98 -17.52
N ALA A 56 -1.09 13.31 -17.53
CA ALA A 56 -0.87 12.02 -16.89
C ALA A 56 0.55 11.88 -16.37
N SER A 57 0.73 11.06 -15.36
CA SER A 57 2.04 10.59 -14.91
C SER A 57 2.32 9.20 -15.46
N THR A 58 3.57 8.94 -15.82
CA THR A 58 4.05 7.61 -16.23
C THR A 58 5.02 7.01 -15.24
N ASP A 59 5.61 7.84 -14.40
CA ASP A 59 6.63 7.46 -13.42
C ASP A 59 6.31 8.11 -12.08
N GLY A 60 5.84 7.30 -11.15
CA GLY A 60 5.65 7.70 -9.76
C GLY A 60 6.58 6.95 -8.82
N SER A 61 6.68 7.44 -7.60
CA SER A 61 7.34 6.75 -6.49
C SER A 61 6.45 6.78 -5.26
N MET A 62 6.55 5.75 -4.46
CA MET A 62 5.88 5.64 -3.16
C MET A 62 6.93 5.55 -2.08
N THR A 63 6.64 6.13 -0.93
CA THR A 63 7.50 6.05 0.26
C THR A 63 6.62 5.88 1.48
N SER A 64 6.84 4.81 2.23
CA SER A 64 6.07 4.45 3.42
C SER A 64 6.95 4.33 4.65
N ASP A 65 6.33 4.41 5.83
CA ASP A 65 6.95 4.14 7.13
C ASP A 65 6.28 2.92 7.77
N SER A 66 7.06 1.89 8.05
CA SER A 66 6.55 0.63 8.62
C SER A 66 6.45 0.64 10.15
N SER A 67 6.85 1.70 10.84
CA SER A 67 6.95 1.72 12.31
C SER A 67 5.60 1.57 13.01
N GLY A 68 4.54 2.19 12.49
CA GLY A 68 3.18 2.05 12.99
C GLY A 68 2.65 0.63 12.78
N CYS A 69 2.79 0.10 11.58
CA CYS A 69 2.43 -1.28 11.23
C CYS A 69 3.15 -2.29 12.15
N GLU A 70 4.47 -2.15 12.34
CA GLU A 70 5.26 -3.01 13.23
C GLU A 70 4.72 -2.96 14.67
N SER A 71 4.46 -1.77 15.20
CA SER A 71 3.95 -1.57 16.55
C SER A 71 2.58 -2.21 16.77
N ILE A 72 1.67 -2.08 15.81
CA ILE A 72 0.33 -2.68 15.86
C ILE A 72 0.43 -4.21 15.90
N ILE A 73 1.21 -4.81 15.00
CA ILE A 73 1.36 -6.27 14.92
C ILE A 73 2.09 -6.80 16.14
N GLN A 74 3.15 -6.11 16.63
CA GLN A 74 3.87 -6.54 17.82
C GLN A 74 2.97 -6.53 19.06
N THR A 75 2.23 -5.47 19.29
CA THR A 75 1.28 -5.38 20.40
C THR A 75 0.24 -6.52 20.35
N ALA A 76 -0.20 -6.88 19.14
CA ALA A 76 -1.12 -7.99 18.96
C ALA A 76 -0.49 -9.34 19.31
N CYS A 77 0.75 -9.58 18.87
CA CYS A 77 1.48 -10.80 19.21
C CYS A 77 1.70 -10.94 20.73
N GLU A 78 2.05 -9.85 21.40
CA GLU A 78 2.21 -9.81 22.84
C GLU A 78 0.90 -10.12 23.58
N ALA A 79 -0.24 -9.59 23.10
CA ALA A 79 -1.56 -9.87 23.65
C ALA A 79 -2.05 -11.30 23.40
N MET A 80 -1.44 -12.05 22.47
CA MET A 80 -1.76 -13.46 22.22
C MET A 80 -0.99 -14.43 23.11
N VAL A 81 0.09 -13.99 23.76
CA VAL A 81 0.96 -14.87 24.56
C VAL A 81 0.22 -15.52 25.73
N ASP A 82 -0.75 -14.84 26.31
CA ASP A 82 -1.55 -15.35 27.43
C ASP A 82 -2.74 -16.23 27.01
N GLY A 83 -2.95 -16.41 25.70
CA GLY A 83 -4.05 -17.17 25.13
C GLY A 83 -5.43 -16.49 25.22
N SER A 84 -5.49 -15.20 25.62
CA SER A 84 -6.75 -14.46 25.73
C SER A 84 -7.29 -13.98 24.39
N LYS A 85 -6.46 -14.01 23.34
CA LYS A 85 -6.80 -13.55 21.98
C LYS A 85 -6.81 -14.72 20.99
N SER A 86 -7.61 -14.59 19.96
CA SER A 86 -7.78 -15.60 18.91
C SER A 86 -7.00 -15.27 17.65
N ASN A 87 -6.92 -16.22 16.72
CA ASN A 87 -6.38 -16.02 15.40
C ASN A 87 -7.12 -14.91 14.62
N ASP A 88 -8.41 -14.69 14.90
CA ASP A 88 -9.17 -13.60 14.30
C ASP A 88 -8.65 -12.23 14.73
N TYR A 89 -8.17 -12.12 15.97
CA TYR A 89 -7.59 -10.89 16.49
C TYR A 89 -6.27 -10.54 15.79
N ILE A 90 -5.37 -11.51 15.58
CA ILE A 90 -4.12 -11.23 14.85
C ILE A 90 -4.38 -10.93 13.38
N ALA A 91 -5.39 -11.57 12.74
CA ALA A 91 -5.82 -11.25 11.38
C ALA A 91 -6.28 -9.80 11.24
N GLU A 92 -7.14 -9.33 12.18
CA GLU A 92 -7.57 -7.94 12.27
C GLU A 92 -6.37 -6.99 12.39
N LYS A 93 -5.44 -7.29 13.29
CA LYS A 93 -4.28 -6.41 13.55
C LYS A 93 -3.24 -6.39 12.42
N ILE A 94 -3.07 -7.47 11.67
CA ILE A 94 -2.25 -7.45 10.44
C ILE A 94 -2.91 -6.56 9.38
N ALA A 95 -4.22 -6.64 9.20
CA ALA A 95 -4.96 -5.79 8.26
C ALA A 95 -4.93 -4.31 8.69
N GLU A 96 -5.09 -4.02 9.99
CA GLU A 96 -4.96 -2.67 10.56
C GLU A 96 -3.54 -2.11 10.36
N GLY A 97 -2.50 -2.92 10.56
CA GLY A 97 -1.12 -2.52 10.29
C GLY A 97 -0.86 -2.20 8.83
N LEU A 98 -1.44 -2.98 7.90
CA LEU A 98 -1.38 -2.67 6.46
C LEU A 98 -2.12 -1.36 6.14
N GLN A 99 -3.28 -1.11 6.77
CA GLN A 99 -4.02 0.14 6.62
C GLN A 99 -3.19 1.34 7.09
N ASP A 100 -2.60 1.27 8.29
CA ASP A 100 -1.76 2.32 8.84
C ASP A 100 -0.57 2.65 7.92
N LEU A 101 0.07 1.61 7.36
CA LEU A 101 1.16 1.78 6.42
C LEU A 101 0.72 2.44 5.11
N THR A 102 -0.44 2.07 4.57
CA THR A 102 -0.95 2.65 3.31
C THR A 102 -1.45 4.07 3.52
N ASP A 103 -2.12 4.37 4.63
CA ASP A 103 -2.59 5.71 4.99
C ASP A 103 -1.41 6.68 5.19
N GLY A 104 -0.28 6.19 5.70
CA GLY A 104 0.96 6.94 5.85
C GLY A 104 1.84 7.01 4.60
N THR A 105 1.46 6.36 3.50
CA THR A 105 2.30 6.32 2.29
C THR A 105 2.23 7.63 1.51
N GLU A 106 3.39 8.26 1.30
CA GLU A 106 3.52 9.39 0.40
C GLU A 106 3.69 8.93 -1.06
N VAL A 107 2.87 9.46 -1.96
CA VAL A 107 2.97 9.27 -3.40
C VAL A 107 3.50 10.54 -4.03
N ASN A 108 4.53 10.43 -4.87
CA ASN A 108 5.05 11.52 -5.67
C ASN A 108 5.03 11.13 -7.15
N THR A 109 4.43 11.97 -8.00
CA THR A 109 4.36 11.75 -9.45
C THR A 109 4.91 12.92 -10.22
N SER A 110 5.53 12.64 -11.37
CA SER A 110 5.88 13.65 -12.37
C SER A 110 4.81 13.64 -13.45
N VAL A 111 4.12 14.77 -13.61
CA VAL A 111 2.95 14.88 -14.49
C VAL A 111 3.31 15.74 -15.69
N SER A 112 2.92 15.29 -16.87
CA SER A 112 3.04 16.05 -18.11
C SER A 112 1.72 16.05 -18.88
N GLY A 113 1.40 17.17 -19.50
CA GLY A 113 0.12 17.33 -20.20
C GLY A 113 0.03 18.64 -20.94
N THR A 114 -1.18 19.12 -21.13
CA THR A 114 -1.47 20.37 -21.82
C THR A 114 -2.39 21.26 -20.99
N THR A 115 -2.17 22.56 -21.09
CA THR A 115 -3.04 23.58 -20.52
C THR A 115 -3.74 24.35 -21.62
N VAL A 116 -5.04 24.55 -21.45
CA VAL A 116 -5.87 25.42 -22.30
C VAL A 116 -6.09 26.74 -21.57
N PRO A 117 -5.50 27.87 -22.00
CA PRO A 117 -5.72 29.18 -21.40
C PRO A 117 -7.17 29.64 -21.54
N PRO A 118 -7.67 30.52 -20.66
CA PRO A 118 -9.07 30.97 -20.69
C PRO A 118 -9.39 31.98 -21.81
N VAL A 119 -8.43 32.36 -22.66
CA VAL A 119 -8.61 33.39 -23.72
C VAL A 119 -8.80 32.76 -25.11
N PRO A 120 -9.85 33.06 -25.89
CA PRO A 120 -10.07 32.51 -27.23
C PRO A 120 -9.23 33.20 -28.32
N PRO A 121 -8.78 32.48 -29.40
CA PRO A 121 -8.64 31.01 -29.47
C PRO A 121 -7.37 30.59 -28.74
N PRO A 122 -7.49 29.73 -27.73
CA PRO A 122 -6.35 29.38 -26.91
C PRO A 122 -5.45 28.38 -27.63
N PRO A 123 -4.16 28.67 -27.83
CA PRO A 123 -3.20 27.61 -28.12
C PRO A 123 -3.08 26.71 -26.90
N THR A 124 -3.02 25.41 -27.10
CA THR A 124 -2.62 24.48 -26.04
C THR A 124 -1.16 24.68 -25.68
N ILE A 125 -0.86 24.79 -24.41
CA ILE A 125 0.51 24.99 -23.91
C ILE A 125 0.98 23.67 -23.25
N PRO A 126 2.10 23.08 -23.70
CA PRO A 126 2.71 21.96 -22.96
C PRO A 126 3.03 22.39 -21.53
N THR A 127 2.57 21.64 -20.56
CA THR A 127 2.74 21.94 -19.13
C THR A 127 3.20 20.68 -18.40
N SER A 128 4.19 20.84 -17.53
CA SER A 128 4.67 19.75 -16.69
C SER A 128 4.89 20.25 -15.27
N GLY A 129 4.81 19.33 -14.32
CA GLY A 129 5.01 19.61 -12.91
C GLY A 129 5.02 18.33 -12.09
N SER A 130 4.83 18.46 -10.79
CA SER A 130 4.73 17.34 -9.87
C SER A 130 3.39 17.34 -9.14
N ALA A 131 2.95 16.17 -8.71
CA ALA A 131 1.83 16.02 -7.82
C ALA A 131 2.21 15.11 -6.65
N LYS A 132 1.58 15.34 -5.51
CA LYS A 132 1.81 14.58 -4.27
C LYS A 132 0.48 14.09 -3.73
N GLY A 133 0.52 12.92 -3.08
CA GLY A 133 -0.70 12.36 -2.51
C GLY A 133 -0.47 11.09 -1.73
N GLY A 134 -1.47 10.23 -1.69
CA GLY A 134 -1.48 8.97 -0.96
C GLY A 134 -2.23 7.87 -1.69
N ILE A 135 -2.31 6.72 -1.04
CA ILE A 135 -3.06 5.55 -1.49
C ILE A 135 -4.27 5.39 -0.57
N ASP A 136 -5.41 5.11 -1.16
CA ASP A 136 -6.63 4.71 -0.45
C ASP A 136 -6.94 3.25 -0.83
N CYS A 137 -6.85 2.32 0.11
CA CYS A 137 -7.18 0.92 -0.09
C CYS A 137 -8.03 0.36 1.06
N ASP A 138 -8.99 -0.49 0.73
CA ASP A 138 -9.82 -1.20 1.70
C ASP A 138 -9.11 -2.48 2.15
N THR A 139 -8.72 -2.55 3.42
CA THR A 139 -8.06 -3.71 4.02
C THR A 139 -9.03 -4.74 4.62
N SER A 140 -10.34 -4.49 4.60
CA SER A 140 -11.34 -5.44 5.10
C SER A 140 -11.28 -6.82 4.41
N PRO A 141 -11.03 -6.92 3.08
CA PRO A 141 -10.82 -8.21 2.42
C PRO A 141 -9.55 -8.93 2.88
N VAL A 142 -8.52 -8.18 3.31
CA VAL A 142 -7.28 -8.76 3.86
C VAL A 142 -7.59 -9.44 5.19
N GLU A 143 -8.29 -8.74 6.09
CA GLU A 143 -8.73 -9.29 7.38
C GLU A 143 -9.55 -10.58 7.19
N ALA A 144 -10.59 -10.53 6.34
CA ALA A 144 -11.44 -11.68 6.07
C ALA A 144 -10.66 -12.87 5.48
N GLY A 145 -9.75 -12.60 4.55
CA GLY A 145 -8.90 -13.61 3.94
C GLY A 145 -7.92 -14.24 4.93
N LEU A 146 -7.35 -13.45 5.84
CA LEU A 146 -6.46 -13.96 6.88
C LEU A 146 -7.19 -14.83 7.91
N LYS A 147 -8.40 -14.48 8.31
CA LYS A 147 -9.25 -15.35 9.16
C LYS A 147 -9.50 -16.71 8.50
N ALA A 148 -9.82 -16.71 7.22
CA ALA A 148 -9.97 -17.94 6.45
C ALA A 148 -8.66 -18.73 6.33
N CYS A 149 -7.54 -18.04 6.12
CA CYS A 149 -6.20 -18.65 6.06
C CYS A 149 -5.86 -19.35 7.40
N PHE A 150 -6.00 -18.67 8.53
CA PHE A 150 -5.73 -19.27 9.83
C PHE A 150 -6.65 -20.45 10.12
N SER A 151 -7.93 -20.37 9.74
CA SER A 151 -8.86 -21.51 9.88
C SER A 151 -8.40 -22.71 9.06
N ALA A 152 -7.93 -22.51 7.85
CA ALA A 152 -7.40 -23.59 7.00
C ALA A 152 -6.10 -24.19 7.54
N MET A 153 -5.28 -23.39 8.23
CA MET A 153 -3.99 -23.82 8.79
C MET A 153 -4.13 -24.72 10.01
N VAL A 154 -5.26 -24.73 10.71
CA VAL A 154 -5.48 -25.55 11.92
C VAL A 154 -5.23 -27.04 11.67
N ASP A 155 -5.61 -27.53 10.49
CA ASP A 155 -5.47 -28.95 10.12
C ASP A 155 -4.19 -29.24 9.32
N MET A 156 -3.33 -28.24 9.09
CA MET A 156 -2.10 -28.41 8.31
C MET A 156 -0.97 -28.96 9.20
N THR A 157 -0.41 -30.08 8.80
CA THR A 157 0.74 -30.70 9.47
C THR A 157 2.08 -30.24 8.90
N GLU A 158 2.11 -29.80 7.66
CA GLU A 158 3.30 -29.33 6.94
C GLU A 158 2.96 -28.19 6.00
N GLY A 159 3.95 -27.35 5.68
CA GLY A 159 3.83 -26.28 4.68
C GLY A 159 3.07 -25.03 5.14
N GLY A 160 2.68 -24.91 6.40
CA GLY A 160 1.93 -23.76 6.93
C GLY A 160 2.59 -22.41 6.66
N ASN A 161 3.91 -22.30 6.83
CA ASN A 161 4.65 -21.06 6.57
C ASN A 161 4.55 -20.61 5.10
N MET A 162 4.65 -21.55 4.14
CA MET A 162 4.52 -21.24 2.72
C MET A 162 3.08 -20.86 2.37
N TYR A 163 2.11 -21.57 2.93
CA TYR A 163 0.70 -21.27 2.72
C TYR A 163 0.35 -19.87 3.24
N PHE A 164 0.74 -19.55 4.48
CA PHE A 164 0.50 -18.24 5.07
C PHE A 164 1.21 -17.12 4.28
N ALA A 165 2.48 -17.29 3.91
CA ALA A 165 3.20 -16.33 3.09
C ALA A 165 2.52 -16.07 1.74
N SER A 166 2.02 -17.14 1.10
CA SER A 166 1.33 -17.07 -0.19
C SER A 166 0.01 -16.31 -0.08
N GLU A 167 -0.80 -16.63 0.93
CA GLU A 167 -2.09 -15.98 1.12
C GLU A 167 -1.94 -14.53 1.56
N LEU A 168 -1.03 -14.23 2.48
CA LEU A 168 -0.76 -12.86 2.91
C LEU A 168 -0.27 -12.00 1.73
N ALA A 169 0.67 -12.53 0.93
CA ALA A 169 1.16 -11.83 -0.26
C ALA A 169 0.06 -11.61 -1.32
N ARG A 170 -0.82 -12.59 -1.52
CA ARG A 170 -1.95 -12.48 -2.45
C ARG A 170 -2.96 -11.41 -2.00
N LEU A 171 -3.32 -11.43 -0.72
CA LEU A 171 -4.28 -10.50 -0.14
C LEU A 171 -3.73 -9.06 -0.17
N THR A 172 -2.48 -8.86 0.25
CA THR A 172 -1.80 -7.56 0.19
C THR A 172 -1.70 -7.04 -1.24
N TYR A 173 -1.27 -7.88 -2.19
CA TYR A 173 -1.21 -7.51 -3.60
C TYR A 173 -2.58 -7.08 -4.14
N THR A 174 -3.63 -7.84 -3.84
CA THR A 174 -4.99 -7.53 -4.29
C THR A 174 -5.48 -6.20 -3.70
N CYS A 175 -5.25 -5.96 -2.40
CA CYS A 175 -5.61 -4.71 -1.74
C CYS A 175 -4.95 -3.51 -2.43
N LEU A 176 -3.62 -3.55 -2.61
CA LEU A 176 -2.88 -2.42 -3.20
C LEU A 176 -3.22 -2.19 -4.67
N THR A 177 -3.41 -3.24 -5.46
CA THR A 177 -3.75 -3.10 -6.89
C THR A 177 -5.20 -2.71 -7.14
N SER A 178 -6.11 -2.93 -6.18
CA SER A 178 -7.48 -2.43 -6.22
C SER A 178 -7.63 -1.04 -5.59
N GLY A 179 -6.62 -0.58 -4.87
CA GLY A 179 -6.61 0.73 -4.23
C GLY A 179 -6.51 1.87 -5.24
N THR A 180 -6.89 3.05 -4.80
CA THR A 180 -6.86 4.28 -5.60
C THR A 180 -5.72 5.17 -5.12
N VAL A 181 -4.91 5.63 -6.06
CA VAL A 181 -3.92 6.68 -5.83
C VAL A 181 -4.57 8.03 -6.08
N ASN A 182 -4.54 8.91 -5.08
CA ASN A 182 -5.05 10.28 -5.18
C ASN A 182 -3.91 11.26 -4.99
N THR A 183 -3.75 12.21 -5.91
CA THR A 183 -2.70 13.23 -5.87
C THR A 183 -3.25 14.63 -6.08
N ASP A 184 -2.58 15.61 -5.49
CA ASP A 184 -2.79 17.03 -5.70
C ASP A 184 -1.58 17.65 -6.39
N GLY A 185 -1.81 18.43 -7.45
CA GLY A 185 -0.77 19.13 -8.16
C GLY A 185 -0.08 20.18 -7.30
N VAL A 186 1.25 20.31 -7.47
CA VAL A 186 2.09 21.21 -6.68
C VAL A 186 2.75 22.24 -7.61
N GLY A 187 2.91 23.47 -7.13
CA GLY A 187 3.53 24.56 -7.85
C GLY A 187 2.77 24.94 -9.11
N ASN A 188 3.34 24.72 -10.30
CA ASN A 188 2.70 25.06 -11.57
C ASN A 188 1.39 24.28 -11.84
N LEU A 189 1.17 23.17 -11.16
CA LEU A 189 -0.03 22.32 -11.26
C LEU A 189 -0.97 22.50 -10.08
N GLU A 190 -0.74 23.49 -9.21
CA GLU A 190 -1.63 23.77 -8.08
C GLU A 190 -3.08 23.97 -8.56
N GLY A 191 -4.00 23.18 -8.00
CA GLY A 191 -5.40 23.13 -8.42
C GLY A 191 -5.75 21.97 -9.35
N SER A 192 -4.79 21.24 -9.90
CA SER A 192 -5.05 19.95 -10.56
C SER A 192 -5.13 18.81 -9.53
N LYS A 193 -5.90 17.78 -9.88
CA LYS A 193 -6.03 16.56 -9.10
C LYS A 193 -5.77 15.35 -9.99
N GLY A 194 -5.03 14.38 -9.47
CA GLY A 194 -4.74 13.14 -10.14
C GLY A 194 -5.43 11.96 -9.45
N VAL A 195 -5.92 11.04 -10.27
CA VAL A 195 -6.48 9.75 -9.81
C VAL A 195 -5.86 8.63 -10.63
N GLY A 196 -5.46 7.56 -9.97
CA GLY A 196 -4.82 6.44 -10.63
C GLY A 196 -4.71 5.21 -9.75
N ASN A 197 -3.80 4.31 -10.12
CA ASN A 197 -3.58 3.06 -9.43
C ASN A 197 -2.10 2.91 -9.05
N ALA A 198 -1.85 2.14 -7.99
CA ALA A 198 -0.52 1.64 -7.66
C ALA A 198 -0.27 0.36 -8.47
N SER A 199 0.65 0.38 -9.40
CA SER A 199 0.98 -0.76 -10.27
C SER A 199 2.38 -1.33 -9.97
#